data_55dea614b41fdd32a99ce98692f73761
#
_entry.id   55dea614b41fdd32a99ce98692f73761
#
_cell.length_a   1.000
_cell.length_b   1.000
_cell.length_c   1.000
_cell.angle_alpha   90.00
_cell.angle_beta   90.00
_cell.angle_gamma   90.00
#
_symmetry.space_group_name_H-M   'P 1'
#
loop_
_entity.id
_entity.type
_entity.pdbx_description
1 polymer ?
#
loop_
_entity_poly.entity_id
_entity_poly.type
_entity_poly.pdbx_seq_one_letter_code
_entity_poly.pdbx_strand_id
1 'polypeptide(L)'
;MINVGKAFTWDLLGSAYYMGELAARYPARKVNRLTPDVKNILIKDFIVESADQFFTANGIPEIPFNQVVIENGEIKCKKLIGALNDAAGFTMRKLTIESLHNDIHILDGKDILFEDIHFKLPAGEIMVNVEGERSGNIVFKNINANQEKVEYKKESPMRIEIK
;
A
#
# COMPACT_ATOMS: atom_id res chain seq x y z
N MET A 1 18.90 3.67 18.80
CA MET A 1 18.02 3.17 17.69
C MET A 1 17.28 4.35 17.11
N ILE A 2 17.45 4.63 15.83
CA ILE A 2 16.75 5.71 15.13
C ILE A 2 15.40 5.15 14.67
N ASN A 3 14.30 5.74 15.14
CA ASN A 3 12.98 5.40 14.63
C ASN A 3 12.69 6.25 13.38
N VAL A 4 12.44 5.61 12.26
CA VAL A 4 11.97 6.28 11.05
C VAL A 4 10.45 6.29 11.03
N GLY A 5 9.83 7.45 10.83
CA GLY A 5 8.36 7.55 10.85
C GLY A 5 7.69 6.66 9.81
N LYS A 6 8.16 6.72 8.56
CA LYS A 6 7.71 5.85 7.46
C LYS A 6 8.94 5.30 6.76
N ALA A 7 9.00 3.98 6.53
CA ALA A 7 10.13 3.37 5.86
C ALA A 7 10.22 3.79 4.40
N PHE A 8 9.10 3.63 3.66
CA PHE A 8 9.02 4.03 2.25
C PHE A 8 7.83 4.94 2.03
N THR A 9 8.09 6.11 1.47
CA THR A 9 7.04 7.11 1.23
C THR A 9 7.17 7.72 -0.16
N TRP A 10 6.05 7.73 -0.86
CA TRP A 10 5.86 8.45 -2.11
C TRP A 10 4.66 9.37 -1.94
N ASP A 11 4.85 10.65 -2.19
CA ASP A 11 3.79 11.64 -2.00
C ASP A 11 3.82 12.68 -3.12
N LEU A 12 2.85 12.59 -4.02
CA LEU A 12 2.64 13.57 -5.09
C LEU A 12 1.66 14.67 -4.69
N LEU A 13 0.92 14.48 -3.59
CA LEU A 13 -0.05 15.47 -3.13
C LEU A 13 0.60 16.60 -2.34
N GLY A 14 1.78 16.37 -1.78
CA GLY A 14 2.54 17.38 -1.04
C GLY A 14 1.69 18.02 0.07
N SER A 15 1.64 19.36 0.10
CA SER A 15 0.88 20.11 1.10
C SER A 15 -0.63 19.91 0.99
N ALA A 16 -1.16 19.47 -0.14
CA ALA A 16 -2.58 19.18 -0.30
C ALA A 16 -3.04 18.01 0.59
N TYR A 17 -2.14 17.10 0.91
CA TYR A 17 -2.40 16.02 1.86
C TYR A 17 -2.84 16.52 3.26
N TYR A 18 -2.34 17.68 3.67
CA TYR A 18 -2.70 18.29 4.95
C TYR A 18 -4.05 19.00 4.96
N MET A 19 -4.70 19.14 3.81
CA MET A 19 -6.03 19.73 3.70
C MET A 19 -7.17 18.73 4.00
N GLY A 20 -6.85 17.51 4.42
CA GLY A 20 -7.78 16.47 4.84
C GLY A 20 -8.40 15.68 3.68
N GLU A 21 -9.48 14.95 3.95
CA GLU A 21 -10.12 14.03 3.01
C GLU A 21 -10.53 14.67 1.68
N LEU A 22 -10.83 15.97 1.67
CA LEU A 22 -11.17 16.70 0.44
C LEU A 22 -10.00 16.79 -0.54
N ALA A 23 -8.78 16.87 -0.04
CA ALA A 23 -7.58 16.95 -0.87
C ALA A 23 -7.23 15.60 -1.50
N ALA A 24 -7.52 14.50 -0.82
CA ALA A 24 -7.27 13.14 -1.31
C ALA A 24 -8.22 12.71 -2.43
N ARG A 25 -9.29 13.45 -2.69
CA ARG A 25 -10.33 13.10 -3.67
C ARG A 25 -10.49 14.14 -4.78
N TYR A 26 -9.40 14.73 -5.24
CA TYR A 26 -9.48 15.59 -6.41
C TYR A 26 -9.96 14.79 -7.64
N PRO A 27 -10.89 15.35 -8.42
CA PRO A 27 -11.25 14.73 -9.69
C PRO A 27 -10.03 14.71 -10.62
N ALA A 28 -9.89 13.62 -11.36
CA ALA A 28 -8.83 13.49 -12.34
C ALA A 28 -8.84 14.66 -13.33
N ARG A 29 -7.67 15.24 -13.56
CA ARG A 29 -7.47 16.35 -14.47
C ARG A 29 -6.91 15.86 -15.80
N LYS A 30 -6.97 16.67 -16.82
CA LYS A 30 -6.34 16.35 -18.11
C LYS A 30 -4.82 16.26 -17.93
N VAL A 31 -4.28 15.10 -18.28
CA VAL A 31 -2.83 14.88 -18.31
C VAL A 31 -2.14 15.84 -19.26
N ASN A 32 -1.04 16.42 -18.86
CA ASN A 32 -0.20 17.28 -19.65
C ASN A 32 1.29 17.05 -19.33
N ARG A 33 2.20 17.74 -20.00
CA ARG A 33 3.65 17.55 -19.84
C ARG A 33 4.21 17.88 -18.44
N LEU A 34 3.44 18.54 -17.60
CA LEU A 34 3.81 18.89 -16.23
C LEU A 34 3.20 17.91 -15.19
N THR A 35 2.31 17.01 -15.64
CA THR A 35 1.73 16.00 -14.76
C THR A 35 2.84 15.00 -14.40
N PRO A 36 3.13 14.81 -13.11
CA PRO A 36 4.17 13.88 -12.69
C PRO A 36 3.78 12.44 -13.04
N ASP A 37 4.73 11.69 -13.61
CA ASP A 37 4.61 10.26 -13.92
C ASP A 37 5.73 9.51 -13.19
N VAL A 38 5.39 8.92 -12.04
CA VAL A 38 6.35 8.20 -11.19
C VAL A 38 6.12 6.70 -11.33
N LYS A 39 7.12 6.01 -11.85
CA LYS A 39 7.07 4.56 -12.14
C LYS A 39 8.44 3.89 -12.15
N ASN A 40 8.44 2.57 -12.29
CA ASN A 40 9.66 1.76 -12.41
C ASN A 40 10.57 1.86 -11.16
N ILE A 41 10.00 1.78 -9.97
CA ILE A 41 10.74 1.80 -8.71
C ILE A 41 10.99 0.37 -8.27
N LEU A 42 12.24 0.03 -7.98
CA LEU A 42 12.63 -1.24 -7.38
C LEU A 42 13.35 -0.97 -6.06
N ILE A 43 12.82 -1.54 -4.98
CA ILE A 43 13.44 -1.57 -3.66
C ILE A 43 13.64 -3.03 -3.29
N LYS A 44 14.86 -3.41 -2.96
CA LYS A 44 15.20 -4.79 -2.61
C LYS A 44 16.32 -4.91 -1.61
N ASP A 45 16.43 -6.09 -1.00
CA ASP A 45 17.55 -6.48 -0.15
C ASP A 45 17.75 -5.49 1.03
N PHE A 46 16.72 -5.29 1.85
CA PHE A 46 16.72 -4.29 2.92
C PHE A 46 16.26 -4.84 4.27
N ILE A 47 16.72 -4.17 5.34
CA ILE A 47 16.26 -4.39 6.71
C ILE A 47 15.85 -3.05 7.31
N VAL A 48 14.61 -2.97 7.81
CA VAL A 48 14.09 -1.84 8.57
C VAL A 48 13.84 -2.28 10.01
N GLU A 49 14.74 -1.93 10.92
CA GLU A 49 14.68 -2.38 12.31
C GLU A 49 13.56 -1.69 13.12
N SER A 50 13.16 -0.48 12.74
CA SER A 50 12.07 0.25 13.41
C SER A 50 11.52 1.36 12.53
N ALA A 51 10.23 1.28 12.23
CA ALA A 51 9.45 2.35 11.59
C ALA A 51 8.09 2.49 12.27
N ASP A 52 7.41 3.61 12.09
CA ASP A 52 6.00 3.71 12.46
C ASP A 52 5.11 3.03 11.42
N GLN A 53 5.42 3.20 10.14
CA GLN A 53 4.72 2.58 9.02
C GLN A 53 5.74 1.98 8.03
N PHE A 54 5.36 0.90 7.37
CA PHE A 54 6.22 0.31 6.35
C PHE A 54 6.16 1.10 5.04
N PHE A 55 4.98 1.28 4.46
CA PHE A 55 4.86 1.99 3.20
C PHE A 55 3.70 2.99 3.19
N THR A 56 3.86 4.05 2.40
CA THR A 56 2.78 4.99 2.07
C THR A 56 2.99 5.50 0.66
N ALA A 57 1.97 5.41 -0.18
CA ALA A 57 1.98 6.02 -1.50
C ALA A 57 0.71 6.85 -1.70
N ASN A 58 0.89 8.15 -1.93
CA ASN A 58 -0.18 9.10 -2.26
C ASN A 58 0.03 9.58 -3.69
N GLY A 59 -0.60 8.92 -4.63
CA GLY A 59 -0.59 9.27 -6.04
C GLY A 59 -1.55 10.39 -6.39
N ILE A 60 -1.78 10.54 -7.68
CA ILE A 60 -2.79 11.43 -8.24
C ILE A 60 -3.72 10.64 -9.16
N PRO A 61 -5.01 10.98 -9.21
CA PRO A 61 -5.99 10.17 -9.94
C PRO A 61 -5.76 10.11 -11.45
N GLU A 62 -5.13 11.10 -12.05
CA GLU A 62 -4.85 11.13 -13.49
C GLU A 62 -3.70 10.24 -13.92
N ILE A 63 -2.67 10.07 -13.06
CA ILE A 63 -1.54 9.15 -13.28
C ILE A 63 -1.16 8.56 -11.91
N PRO A 64 -1.73 7.42 -11.53
CA PRO A 64 -1.36 6.73 -10.30
C PRO A 64 0.13 6.36 -10.27
N PHE A 65 0.72 6.24 -9.10
CA PHE A 65 2.01 5.56 -8.96
C PHE A 65 1.94 4.18 -9.59
N ASN A 66 2.95 3.82 -10.37
CA ASN A 66 2.91 2.60 -11.14
C ASN A 66 4.26 1.85 -11.16
N GLN A 67 4.18 0.52 -11.32
CA GLN A 67 5.35 -0.35 -11.46
C GLN A 67 6.35 -0.19 -10.30
N VAL A 68 5.85 -0.29 -9.06
CA VAL A 68 6.67 -0.30 -7.85
C VAL A 68 6.84 -1.74 -7.38
N VAL A 69 8.07 -2.18 -7.21
CA VAL A 69 8.40 -3.50 -6.68
C VAL A 69 9.20 -3.33 -5.38
N ILE A 70 8.71 -3.96 -4.32
CA ILE A 70 9.40 -4.03 -3.03
C ILE A 70 9.63 -5.51 -2.72
N GLU A 71 10.89 -5.94 -2.65
CA GLU A 71 11.20 -7.36 -2.52
C GLU A 71 12.38 -7.67 -1.60
N ASN A 72 12.34 -8.88 -1.06
CA ASN A 72 13.43 -9.44 -0.26
C ASN A 72 13.85 -8.54 0.91
N GLY A 73 12.94 -8.37 1.87
CA GLY A 73 13.19 -7.47 2.99
C GLY A 73 12.56 -7.89 4.31
N GLU A 74 13.10 -7.35 5.39
CA GLU A 74 12.57 -7.49 6.74
C GLU A 74 12.19 -6.13 7.30
N ILE A 75 10.99 -6.03 7.87
CA ILE A 75 10.47 -4.78 8.38
C ILE A 75 9.86 -4.98 9.77
N LYS A 76 10.19 -4.06 10.69
CA LYS A 76 9.48 -3.92 11.95
C LYS A 76 8.78 -2.57 12.00
N CYS A 77 7.45 -2.59 12.13
CA CYS A 77 6.66 -1.37 12.25
C CYS A 77 5.76 -1.39 13.49
N LYS A 78 5.42 -0.19 13.98
CA LYS A 78 4.72 -0.02 15.26
C LYS A 78 3.24 0.32 15.09
N LYS A 79 2.87 0.85 13.95
CA LYS A 79 1.53 1.32 13.62
C LYS A 79 1.03 0.63 12.37
N LEU A 80 0.27 1.32 11.56
CA LEU A 80 -0.22 0.88 10.27
C LEU A 80 0.87 0.21 9.42
N ILE A 81 0.59 -0.94 8.84
CA ILE A 81 1.52 -1.57 7.90
C ILE A 81 1.70 -0.65 6.71
N GLY A 82 0.61 -0.18 6.09
CA GLY A 82 0.75 0.74 4.98
C GLY A 82 -0.54 1.30 4.42
N ALA A 83 -0.39 2.27 3.52
CA ALA A 83 -1.47 2.88 2.76
C ALA A 83 -1.08 3.11 1.31
N LEU A 84 -1.97 2.79 0.39
CA LEU A 84 -1.85 3.02 -1.05
C LEU A 84 -3.06 3.82 -1.51
N ASN A 85 -2.84 5.06 -1.93
CA ASN A 85 -3.86 5.94 -2.46
C ASN A 85 -3.49 6.32 -3.90
N ASP A 86 -4.41 6.14 -4.85
CA ASP A 86 -4.14 6.36 -6.27
C ASP A 86 -2.84 5.68 -6.71
N ALA A 87 -2.77 4.36 -6.51
CA ALA A 87 -1.59 3.55 -6.77
C ALA A 87 -1.94 2.35 -7.65
N ALA A 88 -1.10 2.05 -8.63
CA ALA A 88 -1.29 0.93 -9.53
C ALA A 88 -0.01 0.13 -9.74
N GLY A 89 -0.14 -1.17 -10.02
CA GLY A 89 1.01 -2.00 -10.34
C GLY A 89 2.04 -2.10 -9.20
N PHE A 90 1.59 -2.18 -7.94
CA PHE A 90 2.45 -2.44 -6.79
C PHE A 90 2.63 -3.94 -6.58
N THR A 91 3.88 -4.37 -6.49
CA THR A 91 4.24 -5.74 -6.12
C THR A 91 5.09 -5.71 -4.86
N MET A 92 4.62 -6.40 -3.83
CA MET A 92 5.36 -6.64 -2.59
C MET A 92 5.57 -8.14 -2.46
N ARG A 93 6.82 -8.60 -2.41
CA ARG A 93 7.10 -10.04 -2.40
C ARG A 93 8.32 -10.41 -1.57
N LYS A 94 8.29 -11.64 -1.02
CA LYS A 94 9.37 -12.19 -0.20
C LYS A 94 9.74 -11.26 0.96
N LEU A 95 8.74 -10.86 1.73
CA LEU A 95 8.90 -9.95 2.86
C LEU A 95 8.56 -10.63 4.17
N THR A 96 9.29 -10.27 5.22
CA THR A 96 8.88 -10.51 6.59
C THR A 96 8.45 -9.19 7.22
N ILE A 97 7.19 -9.10 7.65
CA ILE A 97 6.62 -7.89 8.23
C ILE A 97 6.19 -8.16 9.66
N GLU A 98 6.92 -7.61 10.62
CA GLU A 98 6.58 -7.62 12.03
C GLU A 98 5.89 -6.30 12.37
N SER A 99 4.67 -6.35 12.88
CA SER A 99 3.89 -5.16 13.24
C SER A 99 3.04 -5.38 14.48
N LEU A 100 2.83 -4.32 15.26
CA LEU A 100 1.87 -4.29 16.36
C LEU A 100 0.42 -4.09 15.90
N HIS A 101 0.22 -3.60 14.70
CA HIS A 101 -1.06 -3.40 14.04
C HIS A 101 -1.12 -4.20 12.74
N ASN A 102 -2.32 -4.53 12.31
CA ASN A 102 -2.55 -5.43 11.19
C ASN A 102 -3.18 -4.77 9.96
N ASP A 103 -3.23 -3.44 9.93
CA ASP A 103 -3.99 -2.69 8.91
C ASP A 103 -3.17 -2.39 7.67
N ILE A 104 -3.80 -2.62 6.51
CA ILE A 104 -3.40 -2.09 5.20
C ILE A 104 -4.58 -1.34 4.62
N HIS A 105 -4.39 -0.09 4.21
CA HIS A 105 -5.41 0.74 3.58
C HIS A 105 -5.12 0.91 2.10
N ILE A 106 -6.13 0.71 1.25
CA ILE A 106 -6.04 0.87 -0.20
C ILE A 106 -7.23 1.72 -0.65
N LEU A 107 -6.96 2.89 -1.20
CA LEU A 107 -7.96 3.79 -1.76
C LEU A 107 -7.66 4.03 -3.24
N ASP A 108 -8.59 3.66 -4.12
CA ASP A 108 -8.41 3.77 -5.57
C ASP A 108 -7.12 3.07 -6.05
N GLY A 109 -6.84 1.89 -5.48
CA GLY A 109 -5.67 1.08 -5.78
C GLY A 109 -5.97 -0.04 -6.76
N LYS A 110 -5.08 -0.28 -7.75
CA LYS A 110 -5.30 -1.27 -8.80
C LYS A 110 -4.05 -2.09 -9.11
N ASP A 111 -4.26 -3.37 -9.48
CA ASP A 111 -3.18 -4.29 -9.85
C ASP A 111 -2.10 -4.38 -8.77
N ILE A 112 -2.51 -4.71 -7.54
CA ILE A 112 -1.64 -4.80 -6.37
C ILE A 112 -1.45 -6.27 -6.00
N LEU A 113 -0.19 -6.69 -5.89
CA LEU A 113 0.20 -8.05 -5.53
C LEU A 113 0.99 -8.08 -4.22
N PHE A 114 0.52 -8.89 -3.28
CA PHE A 114 1.24 -9.32 -2.09
C PHE A 114 1.57 -10.80 -2.24
N GLU A 115 2.83 -11.16 -2.41
CA GLU A 115 3.26 -12.55 -2.67
C GLU A 115 4.39 -12.97 -1.71
N ASP A 116 4.30 -14.18 -1.19
CA ASP A 116 5.32 -14.76 -0.30
C ASP A 116 5.63 -13.83 0.90
N ILE A 117 4.59 -13.34 1.58
CA ILE A 117 4.76 -12.45 2.73
C ILE A 117 4.50 -13.20 4.02
N HIS A 118 5.48 -13.15 4.90
CA HIS A 118 5.38 -13.66 6.25
C HIS A 118 5.06 -12.54 7.24
N PHE A 119 3.79 -12.47 7.67
CA PHE A 119 3.33 -11.52 8.68
C PHE A 119 3.57 -12.08 10.09
N LYS A 120 4.21 -11.29 10.95
CA LYS A 120 4.34 -11.52 12.40
C LYS A 120 3.47 -10.49 13.12
N LEU A 121 2.20 -10.86 13.35
CA LEU A 121 1.18 -9.99 13.94
C LEU A 121 0.68 -10.57 15.26
N PRO A 122 0.33 -9.75 16.27
CA PRO A 122 -0.15 -10.23 17.56
C PRO A 122 -1.40 -11.11 17.47
N ALA A 123 -2.33 -10.77 16.58
CA ALA A 123 -3.57 -11.52 16.37
C ALA A 123 -3.45 -12.59 15.26
N GLY A 124 -2.32 -12.66 14.55
CA GLY A 124 -2.14 -13.58 13.42
C GLY A 124 -3.02 -13.28 12.20
N GLU A 125 -3.69 -12.15 12.19
CA GLU A 125 -4.66 -11.74 11.15
C GLU A 125 -4.23 -10.44 10.52
N ILE A 126 -4.44 -10.31 9.21
CA ILE A 126 -4.26 -9.06 8.49
C ILE A 126 -5.62 -8.46 8.16
N MET A 127 -5.75 -7.16 8.33
CA MET A 127 -6.93 -6.39 7.95
C MET A 127 -6.59 -5.53 6.73
N VAL A 128 -7.30 -5.76 5.63
CA VAL A 128 -7.13 -4.97 4.41
C VAL A 128 -8.41 -4.19 4.14
N ASN A 129 -8.33 -2.88 4.27
CA ASN A 129 -9.42 -1.97 3.98
C ASN A 129 -9.27 -1.46 2.55
N VAL A 130 -10.20 -1.82 1.68
CA VAL A 130 -10.19 -1.38 0.28
C VAL A 130 -11.37 -0.48 0.02
N GLU A 131 -11.11 0.71 -0.49
CA GLU A 131 -12.08 1.75 -0.79
C GLU A 131 -11.85 2.35 -2.18
N GLY A 132 -12.85 3.03 -2.72
CA GLY A 132 -12.77 3.76 -3.98
C GLY A 132 -13.20 2.95 -5.21
N GLU A 133 -13.87 3.63 -6.14
CA GLU A 133 -14.46 3.03 -7.35
C GLU A 133 -13.42 2.49 -8.34
N ARG A 134 -12.19 3.01 -8.27
CA ARG A 134 -11.08 2.60 -9.15
C ARG A 134 -10.26 1.44 -8.59
N SER A 135 -10.53 1.02 -7.36
CA SER A 135 -9.87 -0.12 -6.76
C SER A 135 -10.22 -1.42 -7.48
N GLY A 136 -9.23 -2.29 -7.68
CA GLY A 136 -9.46 -3.59 -8.30
C GLY A 136 -8.19 -4.41 -8.50
N ASN A 137 -8.38 -5.72 -8.73
CA ASN A 137 -7.30 -6.67 -8.95
C ASN A 137 -6.22 -6.62 -7.85
N ILE A 138 -6.66 -6.85 -6.60
CA ILE A 138 -5.77 -6.94 -5.45
C ILE A 138 -5.62 -8.41 -5.10
N VAL A 139 -4.39 -8.91 -5.12
CA VAL A 139 -4.08 -10.33 -4.98
C VAL A 139 -3.16 -10.55 -3.79
N PHE A 140 -3.56 -11.47 -2.91
CA PHE A 140 -2.73 -12.02 -1.85
C PHE A 140 -2.41 -13.47 -2.20
N LYS A 141 -1.13 -13.80 -2.29
CA LYS A 141 -0.66 -15.11 -2.69
C LYS A 141 0.42 -15.60 -1.73
N ASN A 142 0.25 -16.82 -1.23
CA ASN A 142 1.20 -17.45 -0.31
C ASN A 142 1.55 -16.54 0.89
N ILE A 143 0.52 -16.10 1.61
CA ILE A 143 0.65 -15.35 2.86
C ILE A 143 0.25 -16.23 4.03
N ASN A 144 0.84 -16.01 5.21
CA ASN A 144 0.53 -16.78 6.42
C ASN A 144 -0.60 -16.16 7.27
N ALA A 145 -1.35 -15.20 6.75
CA ALA A 145 -2.51 -14.62 7.42
C ALA A 145 -3.76 -15.49 7.23
N ASN A 146 -4.61 -15.60 8.24
CA ASN A 146 -5.88 -16.29 8.13
C ASN A 146 -6.77 -15.61 7.08
N GLN A 147 -7.20 -16.39 6.09
CA GLN A 147 -7.97 -15.92 4.94
C GLN A 147 -9.39 -15.41 5.29
N GLU A 148 -9.88 -15.70 6.49
CA GLU A 148 -11.29 -15.47 6.87
C GLU A 148 -11.63 -14.03 7.30
N LYS A 149 -10.64 -13.13 7.41
CA LYS A 149 -10.86 -11.76 7.92
C LYS A 149 -10.30 -10.64 7.05
N VAL A 150 -10.51 -10.73 5.76
CA VAL A 150 -10.35 -9.56 4.90
C VAL A 150 -11.68 -8.81 4.86
N GLU A 151 -11.79 -7.72 5.60
CA GLU A 151 -12.99 -6.89 5.62
C GLU A 151 -13.04 -5.96 4.41
N TYR A 152 -14.14 -6.02 3.68
CA TYR A 152 -14.41 -5.18 2.51
C TYR A 152 -15.46 -4.15 2.82
N LYS A 153 -15.17 -2.87 2.64
CA LYS A 153 -16.21 -1.87 2.50
C LYS A 153 -16.72 -1.87 1.07
N LYS A 154 -18.00 -2.20 0.94
CA LYS A 154 -18.70 -2.60 -0.27
C LYS A 154 -19.10 -1.40 -1.14
N GLU A 155 -18.21 -0.87 -1.98
CA GLU A 155 -18.59 0.10 -3.02
C GLU A 155 -17.93 -0.13 -4.39
N SER A 156 -17.12 -1.18 -4.55
CA SER A 156 -16.45 -1.46 -5.83
C SER A 156 -16.64 -2.90 -6.29
N PRO A 157 -16.77 -3.15 -7.58
CA PRO A 157 -16.73 -4.51 -8.14
C PRO A 157 -15.30 -5.04 -8.05
N MET A 158 -14.93 -5.56 -6.89
CA MET A 158 -13.58 -6.04 -6.63
C MET A 158 -13.47 -7.54 -6.90
N ARG A 159 -12.39 -7.90 -7.59
CA ARG A 159 -11.86 -9.25 -7.57
C ARG A 159 -10.64 -9.26 -6.65
N ILE A 160 -10.78 -9.87 -5.48
CA ILE A 160 -9.65 -10.21 -4.62
C ILE A 160 -9.47 -11.71 -4.71
N GLU A 161 -8.29 -12.13 -5.13
CA GLU A 161 -7.88 -13.52 -5.12
C GLU A 161 -6.93 -13.76 -3.95
N ILE A 162 -7.30 -14.70 -3.09
CA ILE A 162 -6.41 -15.27 -2.09
C ILE A 162 -6.06 -16.67 -2.57
N LYS A 163 -4.80 -16.91 -2.86
CA LYS A 163 -4.29 -18.20 -3.32
C LYS A 163 -3.23 -18.73 -2.38
#